data_db1ae3c19d1f6899934e3117d321ba5a
#
_entry.id   db1ae3c19d1f6899934e3117d321ba5a
#
_cell.length_a   1.000
_cell.length_b   1.000
_cell.length_c   1.000
_cell.angle_alpha   90.00
_cell.angle_beta   90.00
_cell.angle_gamma   90.00
#
_symmetry.space_group_name_H-M   'P 1'
#
loop_
_entity.id
_entity.type
_entity.pdbx_description
1 polymer ?
#
loop_
_entity_poly.entity_id
_entity_poly.type
_entity_poly.pdbx_seq_one_letter_code
_entity_poly.pdbx_strand_id
1 'polypeptide(L)'
;MKNIFKYHFHWRVKQPKEQFWTLFADTNRFNHDTHLPTIAREESINGSGLSKVLSFRKYGIKVVWEEEPFEWNFPEQFGVLRKYLSGPIKEMQVFCTLKSTADGFTEIDYKVEATPSNLLGYIAIPIQIGFLSKRDFSRAITQYETKLVEKKVLVDVFNRSQLSTIEKARLKKRADELLKSCDQHSRIDKLIELIEYGDDIALHKIRPYEIADLWGDDRKELLKLCLFATRFGVLDLRWDVLCPSCRGNTAKVTHLENLDSHAHCDSCNMDFTVNFHQLVEITFIPNPSIRQVSVGAYCIGGPQVTPHRVFQQIIAAGAEERFQLSYSPGSYAVVKAGSKNAHLLRIDDSSQNHRLDIIFAAEDTHSLEFVVSPQFEFLVTNSTSNDALVIIERTKWIETAATAAEVSTFQTFRDLFSHQVLRKGNAMAVGSLAILFTDLKGSTSLYRNVGDATAFGYVVDHFEILKQIVSNNDGALIKTIGDAIMAAFLKPKDALKSMVESVIQLRESGINSGELRLKAGIHYGYAIAVNLNNNLDYFGTTVNLAARLEQFSRGAEIILSETVFTDNEVSLYLKEIESLVKIERIESAIKGFDEENFYLYRVLVL
;
A
#
# COMPACT_ATOMS: atom_id res chain seq x y z
N MET A 1 -7.37 12.55 49.49
CA MET A 1 -6.34 12.18 48.49
C MET A 1 -6.94 11.14 47.55
N LYS A 2 -6.91 11.34 46.24
CA LYS A 2 -7.34 10.29 45.29
C LYS A 2 -6.32 9.17 45.37
N ASN A 3 -6.71 7.96 45.73
CA ASN A 3 -5.82 6.80 45.71
C ASN A 3 -5.60 6.42 44.24
N ILE A 4 -4.42 6.77 43.68
CA ILE A 4 -4.00 6.41 42.34
C ILE A 4 -3.12 5.18 42.46
N PHE A 5 -3.48 4.12 41.73
CA PHE A 5 -2.63 2.95 41.58
C PHE A 5 -1.62 3.23 40.49
N LYS A 6 -0.33 3.05 40.78
CA LYS A 6 0.78 3.26 39.84
C LYS A 6 1.52 1.96 39.63
N TYR A 7 1.61 1.55 38.40
CA TYR A 7 2.37 0.37 37.96
C TYR A 7 3.47 0.79 37.02
N HIS A 8 4.63 0.22 37.20
CA HIS A 8 5.80 0.42 36.35
C HIS A 8 6.35 -0.96 35.97
N PHE A 9 6.30 -1.27 34.67
CA PHE A 9 6.83 -2.49 34.10
C PHE A 9 8.05 -2.12 33.29
N HIS A 10 9.13 -2.92 33.43
CA HIS A 10 10.37 -2.71 32.74
C HIS A 10 10.79 -4.00 32.06
N TRP A 11 11.21 -3.91 30.80
CA TRP A 11 11.76 -5.02 30.03
C TRP A 11 12.96 -4.56 29.22
N ARG A 12 13.80 -5.51 28.85
CA ARG A 12 14.97 -5.29 27.99
C ARG A 12 14.96 -6.35 26.90
N VAL A 13 14.99 -5.93 25.62
CA VAL A 13 14.95 -6.78 24.44
C VAL A 13 16.16 -6.55 23.55
N LYS A 14 16.58 -7.58 22.80
CA LYS A 14 17.77 -7.53 21.92
C LYS A 14 17.55 -6.80 20.62
N GLN A 15 16.29 -6.50 20.27
CA GLN A 15 15.92 -5.90 19.01
C GLN A 15 16.08 -4.37 19.05
N PRO A 16 16.49 -3.71 17.92
CA PRO A 16 16.42 -2.27 17.78
C PRO A 16 15.00 -1.74 18.03
N LYS A 17 14.90 -0.57 18.65
CA LYS A 17 13.59 0.03 19.00
C LYS A 17 12.68 0.22 17.79
N GLU A 18 13.23 0.53 16.61
CA GLU A 18 12.48 0.71 15.37
C GLU A 18 11.79 -0.58 14.91
N GLN A 19 12.47 -1.72 15.04
CA GLN A 19 11.90 -3.03 14.69
C GLN A 19 10.91 -3.49 15.74
N PHE A 20 11.23 -3.33 17.03
CA PHE A 20 10.35 -3.75 18.11
C PHE A 20 9.06 -2.92 18.15
N TRP A 21 9.14 -1.63 17.81
CA TRP A 21 8.00 -0.73 17.70
C TRP A 21 6.90 -1.27 16.80
N THR A 22 7.22 -1.87 15.68
CA THR A 22 6.24 -2.35 14.70
C THR A 22 5.26 -3.39 15.28
N LEU A 23 5.69 -4.16 16.28
CA LEU A 23 4.85 -5.13 16.98
C LEU A 23 4.27 -4.58 18.28
N PHE A 24 5.09 -3.89 19.05
CA PHE A 24 4.71 -3.46 20.39
C PHE A 24 3.79 -2.23 20.39
N ALA A 25 4.01 -1.28 19.49
CA ALA A 25 3.12 -0.13 19.30
C ALA A 25 1.90 -0.43 18.41
N ASP A 26 1.80 -1.65 17.85
CA ASP A 26 0.53 -2.19 17.35
C ASP A 26 -0.35 -2.60 18.52
N THR A 27 -0.99 -1.59 19.11
CA THR A 27 -1.82 -1.77 20.29
C THR A 27 -3.05 -2.64 20.03
N ASN A 28 -3.50 -2.79 18.78
CA ASN A 28 -4.56 -3.73 18.42
C ASN A 28 -4.07 -5.19 18.56
N ARG A 29 -2.92 -5.49 17.97
CA ARG A 29 -2.25 -6.81 18.08
C ARG A 29 -1.83 -7.09 19.52
N PHE A 30 -1.20 -6.13 20.19
CA PHE A 30 -0.75 -6.30 21.57
C PHE A 30 -1.92 -6.61 22.54
N ASN A 31 -3.05 -5.92 22.38
CA ASN A 31 -4.25 -6.16 23.17
C ASN A 31 -4.87 -7.54 22.88
N HIS A 32 -4.88 -7.97 21.61
CA HIS A 32 -5.28 -9.33 21.21
C HIS A 32 -4.39 -10.39 21.88
N ASP A 33 -3.08 -10.27 21.73
CA ASP A 33 -2.10 -11.26 22.22
C ASP A 33 -2.00 -11.31 23.74
N THR A 34 -2.46 -10.26 24.41
CA THR A 34 -2.57 -10.17 25.88
C THR A 34 -3.99 -10.44 26.41
N HIS A 35 -4.88 -11.00 25.56
CA HIS A 35 -6.22 -11.44 25.92
C HIS A 35 -7.14 -10.35 26.48
N LEU A 36 -6.94 -9.10 26.03
CA LEU A 36 -7.90 -8.04 26.33
C LEU A 36 -9.20 -8.25 25.52
N PRO A 37 -10.35 -7.80 26.02
CA PRO A 37 -11.62 -7.98 25.32
C PRO A 37 -11.69 -7.14 24.04
N THR A 38 -12.47 -7.61 23.07
CA THR A 38 -12.85 -6.81 21.90
C THR A 38 -13.63 -5.57 22.29
N ILE A 39 -13.39 -4.48 21.60
CA ILE A 39 -14.02 -3.20 21.81
C ILE A 39 -15.03 -2.87 20.72
N ALA A 40 -16.05 -2.09 21.07
CA ALA A 40 -16.99 -1.51 20.13
C ALA A 40 -16.96 0.03 20.23
N ARG A 41 -17.19 0.71 19.11
CA ARG A 41 -17.41 2.16 19.09
C ARG A 41 -18.86 2.43 19.45
N GLU A 42 -19.07 3.35 20.37
CA GLU A 42 -20.40 3.85 20.74
C GLU A 42 -20.63 5.20 20.04
N GLU A 43 -21.87 5.54 19.73
CA GLU A 43 -22.21 6.86 19.21
C GLU A 43 -21.94 7.92 20.30
N SER A 44 -21.19 8.95 19.94
CA SER A 44 -20.86 10.05 20.86
C SER A 44 -22.03 11.03 20.93
N ILE A 45 -22.62 11.17 22.11
CA ILE A 45 -23.71 12.14 22.32
C ILE A 45 -23.17 13.56 22.57
N ASN A 46 -21.92 13.73 23.05
CA ASN A 46 -21.32 15.03 23.40
C ASN A 46 -19.79 15.04 23.40
N GLY A 47 -19.09 14.36 22.47
CA GLY A 47 -17.63 14.34 22.47
C GLY A 47 -17.01 15.64 21.93
N SER A 48 -15.96 16.16 22.56
CA SER A 48 -15.01 17.05 21.89
C SER A 48 -14.56 16.34 20.63
N GLY A 49 -14.55 16.99 19.46
CA GLY A 49 -14.35 16.35 18.15
C GLY A 49 -13.08 15.49 17.98
N LEU A 50 -12.22 15.38 18.97
CA LEU A 50 -10.98 14.61 18.96
C LEU A 50 -11.10 13.27 19.73
N SER A 51 -11.94 13.15 20.76
CA SER A 51 -12.07 11.93 21.57
C SER A 51 -13.08 10.94 20.97
N LYS A 52 -12.95 9.65 21.32
CA LYS A 52 -13.82 8.56 20.86
C LYS A 52 -14.43 7.84 22.05
N VAL A 53 -15.75 7.55 21.98
CA VAL A 53 -16.43 6.76 23.01
C VAL A 53 -16.38 5.28 22.62
N LEU A 54 -15.81 4.47 23.50
CA LEU A 54 -15.58 3.05 23.29
C LEU A 54 -16.20 2.23 24.42
N SER A 55 -16.51 0.97 24.13
CA SER A 55 -17.01 0.05 25.14
C SER A 55 -16.51 -1.38 24.94
N PHE A 56 -16.53 -2.15 26.02
CA PHE A 56 -16.46 -3.61 25.98
C PHE A 56 -17.39 -4.23 27.02
N ARG A 57 -17.65 -5.53 26.87
CA ARG A 57 -18.34 -6.34 27.90
C ARG A 57 -17.42 -7.43 28.42
N LYS A 58 -17.27 -7.54 29.75
CA LYS A 58 -16.52 -8.61 30.40
C LYS A 58 -17.25 -9.05 31.66
N TYR A 59 -17.48 -10.35 31.81
CA TYR A 59 -18.21 -10.94 32.95
C TYR A 59 -19.60 -10.31 33.20
N GLY A 60 -20.31 -9.95 32.12
CA GLY A 60 -21.63 -9.32 32.19
C GLY A 60 -21.61 -7.81 32.43
N ILE A 61 -20.49 -7.23 32.79
CA ILE A 61 -20.35 -5.78 33.06
C ILE A 61 -20.00 -5.07 31.75
N LYS A 62 -20.78 -4.06 31.34
CA LYS A 62 -20.45 -3.13 30.25
C LYS A 62 -19.59 -2.02 30.83
N VAL A 63 -18.39 -1.86 30.27
CA VAL A 63 -17.46 -0.77 30.60
C VAL A 63 -17.42 0.18 29.40
N VAL A 64 -17.64 1.47 29.66
CA VAL A 64 -17.66 2.53 28.64
C VAL A 64 -16.66 3.60 29.05
N TRP A 65 -15.86 4.07 28.07
CA TRP A 65 -14.89 5.13 28.30
C TRP A 65 -14.79 6.06 27.10
N GLU A 66 -14.37 7.28 27.39
CA GLU A 66 -13.89 8.25 26.44
C GLU A 66 -12.37 8.09 26.31
N GLU A 67 -11.89 7.83 25.10
CA GLU A 67 -10.47 7.69 24.79
C GLU A 67 -10.00 8.96 24.09
N GLU A 68 -9.05 9.66 24.71
CA GLU A 68 -8.36 10.77 24.06
C GLU A 68 -7.48 10.23 22.92
N PRO A 69 -7.12 11.05 21.90
CA PRO A 69 -6.16 10.64 20.89
C PRO A 69 -4.88 10.11 21.54
N PHE A 70 -4.35 9.02 20.98
CA PHE A 70 -3.01 8.58 21.36
C PHE A 70 -2.01 9.66 21.01
N GLU A 71 -1.02 9.84 21.86
CA GLU A 71 0.14 10.68 21.62
C GLU A 71 1.36 9.81 21.43
N TRP A 72 2.20 10.12 20.43
CA TRP A 72 3.45 9.37 20.21
C TRP A 72 4.52 10.18 19.51
N ASN A 73 5.76 9.74 19.69
CA ASN A 73 6.93 10.10 18.92
C ASN A 73 7.64 8.79 18.51
N PHE A 74 7.61 8.47 17.22
CA PHE A 74 8.24 7.26 16.68
C PHE A 74 9.78 7.37 16.71
N PRO A 75 10.49 6.35 17.11
CA PRO A 75 10.07 5.09 17.75
C PRO A 75 10.29 5.12 19.29
N GLU A 76 10.10 6.26 19.93
CA GLU A 76 10.59 6.49 21.29
C GLU A 76 9.52 6.37 22.37
N GLN A 77 8.30 6.85 22.09
CA GLN A 77 7.24 6.87 23.09
C GLN A 77 5.86 6.88 22.50
N PHE A 78 4.90 6.31 23.26
CA PHE A 78 3.48 6.47 23.02
C PHE A 78 2.70 6.45 24.33
N GLY A 79 1.51 7.07 24.32
CA GLY A 79 0.63 7.12 25.49
C GLY A 79 -0.83 7.37 25.12
N VAL A 80 -1.73 7.15 26.08
CA VAL A 80 -3.15 7.42 25.93
C VAL A 80 -3.81 7.68 27.30
N LEU A 81 -4.75 8.63 27.32
CA LEU A 81 -5.62 8.89 28.46
C LEU A 81 -7.03 8.37 28.19
N ARG A 82 -7.60 7.64 29.16
CA ARG A 82 -8.95 7.08 29.11
C ARG A 82 -9.76 7.54 30.31
N LYS A 83 -10.89 8.20 30.05
CA LYS A 83 -11.84 8.64 31.06
C LYS A 83 -13.06 7.73 31.03
N TYR A 84 -13.28 6.95 32.09
CA TYR A 84 -14.33 5.94 32.12
C TYR A 84 -15.67 6.56 32.54
N LEU A 85 -16.68 6.32 31.73
CA LEU A 85 -18.06 6.74 31.94
C LEU A 85 -18.82 5.69 32.76
N SER A 86 -18.41 4.41 32.68
CA SER A 86 -18.94 3.32 33.49
C SER A 86 -17.91 2.25 33.80
N GLY A 87 -18.05 1.54 34.90
CA GLY A 87 -17.15 0.46 35.30
C GLY A 87 -16.37 0.76 36.58
N PRO A 88 -15.37 -0.08 36.90
CA PRO A 88 -14.63 0.01 38.19
C PRO A 88 -13.50 1.06 38.16
N ILE A 89 -13.13 1.59 37.00
CA ILE A 89 -12.06 2.57 36.84
C ILE A 89 -12.71 3.93 36.55
N LYS A 90 -12.16 5.00 37.09
CA LYS A 90 -12.54 6.38 36.76
C LYS A 90 -11.71 6.95 35.65
N GLU A 91 -10.39 6.75 35.71
CA GLU A 91 -9.41 7.29 34.79
C GLU A 91 -8.22 6.36 34.72
N MET A 92 -7.66 6.19 33.54
CA MET A 92 -6.45 5.39 33.32
C MET A 92 -5.56 6.07 32.28
N GLN A 93 -4.32 6.30 32.66
CA GLN A 93 -3.28 6.79 31.76
C GLN A 93 -2.25 5.71 31.53
N VAL A 94 -1.89 5.52 30.27
CA VAL A 94 -0.81 4.61 29.85
C VAL A 94 0.24 5.43 29.18
N PHE A 95 1.49 5.19 29.53
CA PHE A 95 2.65 5.82 28.91
C PHE A 95 3.80 4.82 28.77
N CYS A 96 4.33 4.71 27.57
CA CYS A 96 5.41 3.81 27.24
C CYS A 96 6.58 4.54 26.60
N THR A 97 7.81 4.20 27.00
CA THR A 97 9.04 4.68 26.36
C THR A 97 9.92 3.52 25.95
N LEU A 98 10.58 3.68 24.79
CA LEU A 98 11.58 2.76 24.25
C LEU A 98 12.90 3.52 24.10
N LYS A 99 13.97 3.01 24.70
CA LYS A 99 15.30 3.65 24.68
C LYS A 99 16.35 2.65 24.22
N SER A 100 17.15 3.04 23.23
CA SER A 100 18.33 2.27 22.85
C SER A 100 19.42 2.39 23.92
N THR A 101 20.04 1.28 24.25
CA THR A 101 21.19 1.23 25.16
C THR A 101 22.50 1.18 24.36
N ALA A 102 23.60 1.55 24.99
CA ALA A 102 24.92 1.57 24.35
C ALA A 102 25.40 0.19 23.86
N ASP A 103 24.88 -0.88 24.42
CA ASP A 103 25.15 -2.28 24.05
C ASP A 103 24.18 -2.87 23.03
N GLY A 104 23.35 -2.01 22.38
CA GLY A 104 22.48 -2.39 21.25
C GLY A 104 21.15 -3.01 21.64
N PHE A 105 20.79 -3.01 22.91
CA PHE A 105 19.48 -3.45 23.38
C PHE A 105 18.46 -2.29 23.36
N THR A 106 17.19 -2.63 23.52
CA THR A 106 16.11 -1.67 23.76
C THR A 106 15.54 -1.88 25.15
N GLU A 107 15.54 -0.84 25.96
CA GLU A 107 14.82 -0.77 27.23
C GLU A 107 13.42 -0.23 27.02
N ILE A 108 12.44 -0.90 27.64
CA ILE A 108 11.02 -0.59 27.55
C ILE A 108 10.52 -0.28 28.94
N ASP A 109 10.06 0.95 29.15
CA ASP A 109 9.40 1.40 30.37
C ASP A 109 7.91 1.63 30.08
N TYR A 110 7.05 0.82 30.72
CA TYR A 110 5.60 0.89 30.53
C TYR A 110 4.93 1.26 31.85
N LYS A 111 4.34 2.44 31.90
CA LYS A 111 3.70 3.01 33.10
C LYS A 111 2.19 3.01 32.94
N VAL A 112 1.48 2.58 33.96
CA VAL A 112 0.02 2.64 34.03
C VAL A 112 -0.37 3.33 35.33
N GLU A 113 -1.10 4.42 35.25
CA GLU A 113 -1.75 5.08 36.37
C GLU A 113 -3.27 4.88 36.27
N ALA A 114 -3.89 4.35 37.29
CA ALA A 114 -5.32 4.07 37.31
C ALA A 114 -5.98 4.55 38.60
N THR A 115 -7.08 5.29 38.46
CA THR A 115 -7.91 5.79 39.59
C THR A 115 -9.18 4.95 39.68
N PRO A 116 -9.49 4.34 40.81
CA PRO A 116 -10.72 3.58 41.00
C PRO A 116 -11.96 4.51 41.04
N SER A 117 -13.07 4.05 40.49
CA SER A 117 -14.36 4.76 40.56
C SER A 117 -15.19 4.34 41.78
N ASN A 118 -15.01 3.12 42.29
CA ASN A 118 -15.81 2.51 43.36
C ASN A 118 -15.00 1.40 44.07
N LEU A 119 -15.60 0.76 45.09
CA LEU A 119 -14.95 -0.29 45.87
C LEU A 119 -14.49 -1.48 45.03
N LEU A 120 -15.23 -1.84 43.96
CA LEU A 120 -14.84 -2.88 43.04
C LEU A 120 -13.51 -2.53 42.31
N GLY A 121 -13.28 -1.25 42.03
CA GLY A 121 -12.05 -0.75 41.44
C GLY A 121 -10.82 -1.00 42.30
N TYR A 122 -10.92 -0.88 43.59
CA TYR A 122 -9.81 -1.16 44.53
C TYR A 122 -9.36 -2.62 44.51
N ILE A 123 -10.25 -3.55 44.11
CA ILE A 123 -9.93 -4.98 43.97
C ILE A 123 -9.53 -5.31 42.53
N ALA A 124 -10.29 -4.81 41.56
CA ALA A 124 -10.11 -5.15 40.14
C ALA A 124 -8.81 -4.60 39.56
N ILE A 125 -8.42 -3.35 39.92
CA ILE A 125 -7.20 -2.72 39.38
C ILE A 125 -5.93 -3.53 39.74
N PRO A 126 -5.64 -3.86 41.00
CA PRO A 126 -4.46 -4.66 41.35
C PRO A 126 -4.44 -6.04 40.70
N ILE A 127 -5.55 -6.71 40.62
CA ILE A 127 -5.63 -8.05 40.01
C ILE A 127 -5.44 -7.96 38.52
N GLN A 128 -6.19 -7.11 37.82
CA GLN A 128 -6.18 -7.04 36.37
C GLN A 128 -4.86 -6.41 35.85
N ILE A 129 -4.50 -5.22 36.39
CA ILE A 129 -3.32 -4.48 35.88
C ILE A 129 -2.04 -4.95 36.58
N GLY A 130 -2.06 -5.03 37.91
CA GLY A 130 -0.87 -5.37 38.69
C GLY A 130 -0.37 -6.80 38.46
N PHE A 131 -1.26 -7.77 38.36
CA PHE A 131 -0.87 -9.19 38.26
C PHE A 131 -1.09 -9.78 36.87
N LEU A 132 -2.32 -9.77 36.32
CA LEU A 132 -2.63 -10.44 35.07
C LEU A 132 -1.94 -9.76 33.87
N SER A 133 -2.08 -8.42 33.74
CA SER A 133 -1.45 -7.70 32.66
C SER A 133 0.07 -7.80 32.69
N LYS A 134 0.71 -7.72 33.87
CA LYS A 134 2.17 -7.91 33.99
C LYS A 134 2.63 -9.25 33.41
N ARG A 135 1.93 -10.33 33.76
CA ARG A 135 2.24 -11.69 33.28
C ARG A 135 2.06 -11.80 31.78
N ASP A 136 0.91 -11.35 31.26
CA ASP A 136 0.55 -11.51 29.87
C ASP A 136 1.39 -10.59 28.96
N PHE A 137 1.71 -9.36 29.41
CA PHE A 137 2.63 -8.44 28.73
C PHE A 137 4.05 -9.01 28.64
N SER A 138 4.60 -9.50 29.76
CA SER A 138 5.94 -10.11 29.75
C SER A 138 6.01 -11.29 28.78
N ARG A 139 4.97 -12.11 28.73
CA ARG A 139 4.89 -13.25 27.80
C ARG A 139 4.83 -12.77 26.35
N ALA A 140 4.00 -11.79 26.03
CA ALA A 140 3.88 -11.24 24.68
C ALA A 140 5.22 -10.64 24.21
N ILE A 141 5.89 -9.84 25.06
CA ILE A 141 7.18 -9.21 24.74
C ILE A 141 8.27 -10.26 24.43
N THR A 142 8.39 -11.31 25.25
CA THR A 142 9.35 -12.39 25.01
C THR A 142 9.07 -13.10 23.67
N GLN A 143 7.80 -13.29 23.33
CA GLN A 143 7.42 -13.92 22.07
C GLN A 143 7.66 -13.01 20.87
N TYR A 144 7.43 -11.71 20.99
CA TYR A 144 7.75 -10.75 19.92
C TYR A 144 9.25 -10.72 19.62
N GLU A 145 10.10 -10.78 20.66
CA GLU A 145 11.54 -10.90 20.48
C GLU A 145 11.90 -12.17 19.67
N THR A 146 11.34 -13.32 20.04
CA THR A 146 11.57 -14.58 19.35
C THR A 146 11.10 -14.53 17.89
N LYS A 147 9.90 -13.99 17.64
CA LYS A 147 9.33 -13.87 16.29
C LYS A 147 10.14 -12.97 15.37
N LEU A 148 10.68 -11.87 15.89
CA LEU A 148 11.54 -10.97 15.12
C LEU A 148 12.86 -11.65 14.73
N VAL A 149 13.45 -12.44 15.63
CA VAL A 149 14.66 -13.23 15.34
C VAL A 149 14.39 -14.29 14.27
N GLU A 150 13.27 -15.01 14.39
CA GLU A 150 12.89 -16.09 13.47
C GLU A 150 12.26 -15.60 12.16
N LYS A 151 12.01 -14.29 12.02
CA LYS A 151 11.24 -13.69 10.91
C LYS A 151 9.84 -14.28 10.73
N LYS A 152 9.23 -14.75 11.82
CA LYS A 152 7.88 -15.37 11.85
C LYS A 152 6.82 -14.44 12.43
N VAL A 153 6.85 -13.16 12.08
CA VAL A 153 5.99 -12.12 12.64
C VAL A 153 4.48 -12.37 12.44
N LEU A 154 4.13 -13.07 11.36
CA LEU A 154 2.73 -13.31 10.97
C LEU A 154 2.14 -14.60 11.58
N VAL A 155 2.96 -15.44 12.23
CA VAL A 155 2.51 -16.70 12.84
C VAL A 155 1.87 -16.44 14.20
N ASP A 156 0.81 -17.21 14.54
CA ASP A 156 0.16 -17.14 15.86
C ASP A 156 1.17 -17.28 16.99
N VAL A 157 0.96 -16.49 18.05
CA VAL A 157 1.85 -16.42 19.23
C VAL A 157 2.09 -17.79 19.86
N PHE A 158 1.13 -18.70 19.75
CA PHE A 158 1.22 -20.04 20.32
C PHE A 158 1.62 -21.12 19.31
N ASN A 159 1.88 -20.77 18.06
CA ASN A 159 2.20 -21.69 16.97
C ASN A 159 1.23 -22.87 16.88
N ARG A 160 -0.05 -22.62 17.09
CA ARG A 160 -1.10 -23.64 17.03
C ARG A 160 -1.76 -23.62 15.67
N SER A 161 -1.91 -24.78 15.06
CA SER A 161 -2.75 -24.89 13.87
C SER A 161 -4.19 -24.50 14.20
N GLN A 162 -4.73 -23.57 13.43
CA GLN A 162 -6.09 -23.08 13.57
C GLN A 162 -7.09 -23.90 12.73
N LEU A 163 -6.61 -24.92 11.99
CA LEU A 163 -7.42 -25.70 11.07
C LEU A 163 -7.81 -27.06 11.66
N SER A 164 -9.05 -27.45 11.44
CA SER A 164 -9.52 -28.81 11.66
C SER A 164 -8.90 -29.79 10.64
N THR A 165 -8.99 -31.10 10.91
CA THR A 165 -8.51 -32.15 9.99
C THR A 165 -9.13 -32.04 8.59
N ILE A 166 -10.42 -31.66 8.50
CA ILE A 166 -11.15 -31.51 7.22
C ILE A 166 -10.61 -30.31 6.45
N GLU A 167 -10.40 -29.20 7.13
CA GLU A 167 -9.86 -27.97 6.52
C GLU A 167 -8.43 -28.17 6.03
N LYS A 168 -7.59 -28.85 6.79
CA LYS A 168 -6.23 -29.24 6.35
C LYS A 168 -6.25 -30.11 5.10
N ALA A 169 -7.11 -31.12 5.04
CA ALA A 169 -7.24 -31.96 3.86
C ALA A 169 -7.69 -31.16 2.63
N ARG A 170 -8.60 -30.20 2.83
CA ARG A 170 -9.07 -29.29 1.76
C ARG A 170 -7.98 -28.34 1.29
N LEU A 171 -7.24 -27.73 2.22
CA LEU A 171 -6.09 -26.87 1.90
C LEU A 171 -5.05 -27.63 1.10
N LYS A 172 -4.68 -28.85 1.55
CA LYS A 172 -3.71 -29.71 0.86
C LYS A 172 -4.15 -30.04 -0.56
N LYS A 173 -5.42 -30.46 -0.75
CA LYS A 173 -5.94 -30.77 -2.08
C LYS A 173 -5.82 -29.59 -3.04
N ARG A 174 -6.22 -28.37 -2.61
CA ARG A 174 -6.13 -27.16 -3.45
C ARG A 174 -4.69 -26.73 -3.70
N ALA A 175 -3.80 -26.91 -2.72
CA ALA A 175 -2.38 -26.67 -2.88
C ALA A 175 -1.75 -27.63 -3.90
N ASP A 176 -2.13 -28.89 -3.92
CA ASP A 176 -1.68 -29.88 -4.92
C ASP A 176 -2.16 -29.51 -6.34
N GLU A 177 -3.35 -28.92 -6.47
CA GLU A 177 -3.87 -28.39 -7.75
C GLU A 177 -3.09 -27.13 -8.18
N LEU A 178 -2.80 -26.24 -7.26
CA LEU A 178 -2.00 -25.03 -7.48
C LEU A 178 -0.56 -25.38 -7.93
N LEU A 179 0.08 -26.36 -7.30
CA LEU A 179 1.42 -26.85 -7.65
C LEU A 179 1.54 -27.34 -9.09
N LYS A 180 0.47 -27.89 -9.68
CA LYS A 180 0.46 -28.34 -11.08
C LYS A 180 0.45 -27.20 -12.07
N SER A 181 0.04 -26.01 -11.65
CA SER A 181 -0.17 -24.84 -12.51
C SER A 181 0.85 -23.72 -12.28
N CYS A 182 1.65 -23.83 -11.23
CA CYS A 182 2.60 -22.79 -10.83
C CYS A 182 3.86 -23.45 -10.24
N ASP A 183 4.99 -23.29 -10.92
CA ASP A 183 6.28 -23.87 -10.47
C ASP A 183 6.93 -22.99 -9.38
N GLN A 184 6.25 -22.87 -8.24
CA GLN A 184 6.69 -22.06 -7.09
C GLN A 184 6.61 -22.83 -5.77
N HIS A 185 7.09 -24.08 -5.74
CA HIS A 185 6.93 -25.01 -4.62
C HIS A 185 7.23 -24.38 -3.25
N SER A 186 8.40 -23.78 -3.08
CA SER A 186 8.82 -23.19 -1.79
C SER A 186 7.90 -22.05 -1.33
N ARG A 187 7.38 -21.22 -2.24
CA ARG A 187 6.47 -20.12 -1.91
C ARG A 187 5.09 -20.64 -1.54
N ILE A 188 4.63 -21.70 -2.22
CA ILE A 188 3.36 -22.37 -1.92
C ILE A 188 3.40 -22.99 -0.53
N ASP A 189 4.50 -23.66 -0.15
CA ASP A 189 4.67 -24.23 1.19
C ASP A 189 4.62 -23.15 2.27
N LYS A 190 5.29 -22.02 2.08
CA LYS A 190 5.23 -20.86 3.00
C LYS A 190 3.81 -20.28 3.09
N LEU A 191 3.08 -20.21 1.97
CA LEU A 191 1.69 -19.73 1.97
C LEU A 191 0.77 -20.68 2.72
N ILE A 192 0.93 -22.00 2.57
CA ILE A 192 0.20 -23.03 3.32
C ILE A 192 0.49 -22.89 4.81
N GLU A 193 1.78 -22.78 5.19
CA GLU A 193 2.19 -22.57 6.58
C GLU A 193 1.56 -21.30 7.16
N LEU A 194 1.55 -20.19 6.40
CA LEU A 194 0.91 -18.95 6.80
C LEU A 194 -0.60 -19.13 7.01
N ILE A 195 -1.30 -19.84 6.12
CA ILE A 195 -2.74 -20.09 6.27
C ILE A 195 -3.02 -21.00 7.45
N GLU A 196 -2.18 -22.00 7.73
CA GLU A 196 -2.39 -22.94 8.82
C GLU A 196 -2.07 -22.34 10.19
N TYR A 197 -0.95 -21.61 10.31
CA TYR A 197 -0.40 -21.16 11.59
C TYR A 197 -0.45 -19.64 11.77
N GLY A 198 -0.79 -18.85 10.74
CA GLY A 198 -0.90 -17.41 10.85
C GLY A 198 -1.99 -16.99 11.84
N ASP A 199 -1.82 -15.85 12.48
CA ASP A 199 -2.88 -15.28 13.31
C ASP A 199 -3.98 -14.61 12.44
N ASP A 200 -5.19 -14.48 12.98
CA ASP A 200 -6.31 -13.92 12.25
C ASP A 200 -6.11 -12.43 11.87
N ILE A 201 -5.34 -11.69 12.65
CA ILE A 201 -5.00 -10.28 12.36
C ILE A 201 -4.15 -10.20 11.09
N ALA A 202 -3.14 -11.07 10.97
CA ALA A 202 -2.30 -11.15 9.78
C ALA A 202 -3.08 -11.65 8.55
N LEU A 203 -3.91 -12.67 8.73
CA LEU A 203 -4.67 -13.28 7.64
C LEU A 203 -5.88 -12.46 7.18
N HIS A 204 -6.37 -11.55 8.01
CA HIS A 204 -7.51 -10.70 7.64
C HIS A 204 -7.20 -9.75 6.46
N LYS A 205 -5.93 -9.37 6.30
CA LYS A 205 -5.47 -8.49 5.22
C LYS A 205 -4.08 -8.92 4.75
N ILE A 206 -4.03 -9.92 3.89
CA ILE A 206 -2.79 -10.38 3.28
C ILE A 206 -2.40 -9.41 2.16
N ARG A 207 -1.32 -8.65 2.36
CA ARG A 207 -0.67 -7.83 1.35
C ARG A 207 0.49 -8.61 0.73
N PRO A 208 0.46 -8.94 -0.56
CA PRO A 208 1.51 -9.77 -1.17
C PRO A 208 2.90 -9.14 -1.05
N TYR A 209 3.03 -7.82 -1.18
CA TYR A 209 4.32 -7.12 -1.11
C TYR A 209 4.89 -7.07 0.32
N GLU A 210 4.03 -6.89 1.32
CA GLU A 210 4.43 -6.96 2.72
C GLU A 210 4.98 -8.34 3.09
N ILE A 211 4.30 -9.40 2.62
CA ILE A 211 4.74 -10.78 2.83
C ILE A 211 6.04 -11.07 2.07
N ALA A 212 6.17 -10.59 0.83
CA ALA A 212 7.40 -10.73 0.06
C ALA A 212 8.60 -10.14 0.80
N ASP A 213 8.46 -8.90 1.29
CA ASP A 213 9.50 -8.22 2.05
C ASP A 213 9.88 -9.00 3.32
N LEU A 214 8.89 -9.52 4.07
CA LEU A 214 9.13 -10.34 5.26
C LEU A 214 9.83 -11.65 4.95
N TRP A 215 9.53 -12.27 3.81
CA TRP A 215 10.14 -13.52 3.39
C TRP A 215 11.48 -13.33 2.65
N GLY A 216 11.85 -12.09 2.33
CA GLY A 216 13.01 -11.76 1.49
C GLY A 216 12.85 -12.30 0.08
N ASP A 217 11.66 -12.18 -0.49
CA ASP A 217 11.27 -12.74 -1.77
C ASP A 217 10.85 -11.63 -2.77
N ASP A 218 10.68 -11.99 -4.04
CA ASP A 218 10.23 -11.07 -5.08
C ASP A 218 8.75 -10.72 -4.93
N ARG A 219 8.42 -9.42 -4.93
CA ARG A 219 7.08 -8.89 -4.74
C ARG A 219 6.10 -9.31 -5.83
N LYS A 220 6.56 -9.32 -7.10
CA LYS A 220 5.71 -9.64 -8.25
C LYS A 220 5.41 -11.13 -8.32
N GLU A 221 6.42 -11.95 -8.05
CA GLU A 221 6.23 -13.39 -7.98
C GLU A 221 5.27 -13.79 -6.85
N LEU A 222 5.31 -13.07 -5.72
CA LEU A 222 4.35 -13.35 -4.65
C LEU A 222 2.94 -12.84 -4.97
N LEU A 223 2.80 -11.69 -5.64
CA LEU A 223 1.50 -11.25 -6.18
C LEU A 223 0.94 -12.28 -7.16
N LYS A 224 1.77 -12.76 -8.08
CA LYS A 224 1.41 -13.83 -9.04
C LYS A 224 0.93 -15.09 -8.34
N LEU A 225 1.66 -15.55 -7.31
CA LEU A 225 1.24 -16.67 -6.49
C LEU A 225 -0.13 -16.45 -5.84
N CYS A 226 -0.38 -15.28 -5.24
CA CYS A 226 -1.67 -14.95 -4.61
C CYS A 226 -2.83 -14.95 -5.62
N LEU A 227 -2.58 -14.46 -6.86
CA LEU A 227 -3.56 -14.52 -7.94
C LEU A 227 -3.87 -15.96 -8.34
N PHE A 228 -2.88 -16.82 -8.54
CA PHE A 228 -3.10 -18.24 -8.79
C PHE A 228 -3.80 -18.93 -7.61
N ALA A 229 -3.36 -18.66 -6.38
CA ALA A 229 -4.00 -19.19 -5.16
C ALA A 229 -5.49 -18.82 -5.07
N THR A 230 -5.86 -17.62 -5.56
CA THR A 230 -7.26 -17.22 -5.68
C THR A 230 -8.00 -18.03 -6.74
N ARG A 231 -7.39 -18.23 -7.91
CA ARG A 231 -7.99 -19.04 -8.99
C ARG A 231 -8.28 -20.47 -8.55
N PHE A 232 -7.41 -21.05 -7.71
CA PHE A 232 -7.57 -22.40 -7.15
C PHE A 232 -8.34 -22.44 -5.83
N GLY A 233 -8.89 -21.31 -5.39
CA GLY A 233 -9.75 -21.20 -4.20
C GLY A 233 -9.01 -21.41 -2.87
N VAL A 234 -7.70 -21.20 -2.83
CA VAL A 234 -6.91 -21.16 -1.60
C VAL A 234 -7.11 -19.82 -0.89
N LEU A 235 -7.12 -18.74 -1.65
CA LEU A 235 -7.38 -17.37 -1.19
C LEU A 235 -8.63 -16.81 -1.88
N ASP A 236 -9.18 -15.75 -1.31
CA ASP A 236 -10.14 -14.86 -1.94
C ASP A 236 -9.52 -13.48 -2.10
N LEU A 237 -9.72 -12.88 -3.27
CA LEU A 237 -9.27 -11.53 -3.63
C LEU A 237 -10.23 -10.49 -3.09
N ARG A 238 -9.70 -9.35 -2.63
CA ARG A 238 -10.47 -8.16 -2.26
C ARG A 238 -9.78 -6.90 -2.75
N TRP A 239 -10.60 -5.90 -3.05
CA TRP A 239 -10.18 -4.53 -3.28
C TRP A 239 -10.50 -3.71 -2.04
N ASP A 240 -9.46 -3.18 -1.41
CA ASP A 240 -9.57 -2.33 -0.22
C ASP A 240 -9.43 -0.87 -0.65
N VAL A 241 -10.42 -0.03 -0.30
CA VAL A 241 -10.38 1.42 -0.52
C VAL A 241 -9.75 2.10 0.69
N LEU A 242 -8.68 2.85 0.48
CA LEU A 242 -7.89 3.51 1.51
C LEU A 242 -8.24 4.99 1.62
N CYS A 243 -8.37 5.47 2.84
CA CYS A 243 -8.50 6.90 3.11
C CYS A 243 -7.19 7.64 2.76
N PRO A 244 -7.21 8.78 2.04
CA PRO A 244 -6.01 9.52 1.72
C PRO A 244 -5.28 10.11 2.94
N SER A 245 -5.99 10.36 4.05
CA SER A 245 -5.41 10.90 5.28
C SER A 245 -4.89 9.81 6.23
N CYS A 246 -5.78 8.95 6.76
CA CYS A 246 -5.34 7.95 7.75
C CYS A 246 -4.82 6.66 7.12
N ARG A 247 -4.99 6.47 5.81
CA ARG A 247 -4.64 5.25 5.05
C ARG A 247 -5.34 3.98 5.56
N GLY A 248 -6.36 4.15 6.39
CA GLY A 248 -7.23 3.08 6.86
C GLY A 248 -8.24 2.66 5.79
N ASN A 249 -8.73 1.44 5.87
CA ASN A 249 -9.76 0.93 4.97
C ASN A 249 -11.10 1.62 5.24
N THR A 250 -11.72 2.13 4.18
CA THR A 250 -13.07 2.73 4.22
C THR A 250 -14.11 1.82 3.59
N ALA A 251 -13.73 1.05 2.58
CA ALA A 251 -14.61 0.07 1.92
C ALA A 251 -13.80 -1.15 1.47
N LYS A 252 -14.49 -2.30 1.34
CA LYS A 252 -13.92 -3.56 0.87
C LYS A 252 -14.90 -4.19 -0.11
N VAL A 253 -14.44 -4.49 -1.32
CA VAL A 253 -15.26 -5.13 -2.34
C VAL A 253 -14.51 -6.30 -2.97
N THR A 254 -15.22 -7.31 -3.46
CA THR A 254 -14.65 -8.47 -4.14
C THR A 254 -14.55 -8.29 -5.66
N HIS A 255 -15.29 -7.32 -6.20
CA HIS A 255 -15.32 -7.03 -7.63
C HIS A 255 -15.16 -5.54 -7.87
N LEU A 256 -14.37 -5.17 -8.89
CA LEU A 256 -14.14 -3.76 -9.26
C LEU A 256 -15.44 -3.04 -9.65
N GLU A 257 -16.45 -3.74 -10.15
CA GLU A 257 -17.78 -3.16 -10.49
C GLU A 257 -18.52 -2.62 -9.28
N ASN A 258 -18.16 -3.07 -8.07
CA ASN A 258 -18.77 -2.63 -6.81
C ASN A 258 -18.00 -1.45 -6.16
N LEU A 259 -16.92 -0.98 -6.79
CA LEU A 259 -16.22 0.22 -6.34
C LEU A 259 -17.03 1.47 -6.71
N ASP A 260 -17.22 2.32 -5.72
CA ASP A 260 -17.78 3.65 -5.93
C ASP A 260 -16.65 4.66 -6.20
N SER A 261 -16.93 5.67 -7.02
CA SER A 261 -15.98 6.75 -7.34
C SER A 261 -15.75 7.73 -6.18
N HIS A 262 -16.60 7.67 -5.16
CA HIS A 262 -16.51 8.48 -3.94
C HIS A 262 -16.62 7.58 -2.72
N ALA A 263 -15.88 7.92 -1.67
CA ALA A 263 -15.92 7.22 -0.40
C ALA A 263 -15.88 8.21 0.76
N HIS A 264 -16.40 7.78 1.91
CA HIS A 264 -16.35 8.50 3.17
C HIS A 264 -15.45 7.76 4.16
N CYS A 265 -14.63 8.50 4.89
CA CYS A 265 -13.86 7.92 5.99
C CYS A 265 -14.45 8.33 7.33
N ASP A 266 -15.10 7.40 8.03
CA ASP A 266 -15.69 7.64 9.36
C ASP A 266 -14.65 8.05 10.41
N SER A 267 -13.41 7.57 10.28
CA SER A 267 -12.34 7.89 11.22
C SER A 267 -11.82 9.32 11.09
N CYS A 268 -11.76 9.85 9.86
CA CYS A 268 -11.30 11.20 9.55
C CYS A 268 -12.46 12.17 9.30
N ASN A 269 -13.69 11.66 9.22
CA ASN A 269 -14.89 12.41 8.86
C ASN A 269 -14.70 13.25 7.58
N MET A 270 -14.26 12.60 6.50
CA MET A 270 -13.97 13.26 5.22
C MET A 270 -14.45 12.44 4.03
N ASP A 271 -15.00 13.14 3.04
CA ASP A 271 -15.33 12.60 1.73
C ASP A 271 -14.14 12.76 0.78
N PHE A 272 -13.93 11.79 -0.11
CA PHE A 272 -12.85 11.82 -1.10
C PHE A 272 -13.20 11.06 -2.38
N THR A 273 -12.54 11.44 -3.47
CA THR A 273 -12.65 10.74 -4.76
C THR A 273 -11.66 9.58 -4.79
N VAL A 274 -12.15 8.40 -5.15
CA VAL A 274 -11.36 7.16 -5.24
C VAL A 274 -10.55 7.15 -6.54
N ASN A 275 -9.31 6.70 -6.46
CA ASN A 275 -8.43 6.52 -7.61
C ASN A 275 -7.65 5.20 -7.52
N PHE A 276 -7.19 4.68 -8.65
CA PHE A 276 -6.49 3.41 -8.75
C PHE A 276 -5.01 3.50 -8.38
N HIS A 277 -4.39 4.65 -8.57
CA HIS A 277 -2.93 4.78 -8.40
C HIS A 277 -2.48 4.79 -6.94
N GLN A 278 -3.38 5.11 -6.00
CA GLN A 278 -3.06 5.17 -4.58
C GLN A 278 -4.13 4.56 -3.67
N LEU A 279 -5.41 4.86 -3.92
CA LEU A 279 -6.47 4.64 -2.95
C LEU A 279 -7.16 3.27 -3.04
N VAL A 280 -6.84 2.46 -4.03
CA VAL A 280 -7.36 1.10 -4.17
C VAL A 280 -6.19 0.13 -4.20
N GLU A 281 -6.14 -0.78 -3.24
CA GLU A 281 -5.15 -1.86 -3.19
C GLU A 281 -5.81 -3.23 -3.30
N ILE A 282 -5.10 -4.19 -3.89
CA ILE A 282 -5.49 -5.60 -3.85
C ILE A 282 -4.98 -6.23 -2.56
N THR A 283 -5.85 -6.95 -1.89
CA THR A 283 -5.52 -7.76 -0.70
C THR A 283 -6.16 -9.13 -0.82
N PHE A 284 -5.68 -10.05 -0.01
CA PHE A 284 -6.19 -11.42 -0.01
C PHE A 284 -6.58 -11.85 1.39
N ILE A 285 -7.44 -12.86 1.46
CA ILE A 285 -7.87 -13.52 2.69
C ILE A 285 -7.96 -15.03 2.40
N PRO A 286 -7.69 -15.93 3.35
CA PRO A 286 -7.96 -17.34 3.16
C PRO A 286 -9.42 -17.57 2.74
N ASN A 287 -9.63 -18.46 1.76
CA ASN A 287 -10.99 -18.78 1.35
C ASN A 287 -11.77 -19.36 2.55
N PRO A 288 -13.01 -18.88 2.85
CA PRO A 288 -13.76 -19.27 4.04
C PRO A 288 -14.03 -20.79 4.14
N SER A 289 -13.99 -21.52 3.02
CA SER A 289 -14.13 -22.98 3.03
C SER A 289 -12.89 -23.71 3.56
N ILE A 290 -11.74 -23.02 3.63
CA ILE A 290 -10.49 -23.50 4.21
C ILE A 290 -10.36 -22.98 5.63
N ARG A 291 -10.48 -21.67 5.81
CA ARG A 291 -10.34 -21.01 7.12
C ARG A 291 -11.22 -19.78 7.21
N GLN A 292 -12.10 -19.77 8.21
CA GLN A 292 -12.81 -18.54 8.58
C GLN A 292 -11.88 -17.65 9.41
N VAL A 293 -11.63 -16.44 8.93
CA VAL A 293 -10.84 -15.43 9.62
C VAL A 293 -11.78 -14.41 10.22
N SER A 294 -11.72 -14.24 11.55
CA SER A 294 -12.54 -13.29 12.30
C SER A 294 -11.66 -12.38 13.13
N VAL A 295 -11.66 -11.10 12.83
CA VAL A 295 -10.88 -10.10 13.58
C VAL A 295 -11.82 -9.16 14.32
N GLY A 296 -11.71 -9.18 15.66
CA GLY A 296 -12.29 -8.15 16.52
C GLY A 296 -11.38 -6.91 16.57
N ALA A 297 -11.95 -5.74 16.82
CA ALA A 297 -11.16 -4.57 17.18
C ALA A 297 -10.79 -4.66 18.66
N TYR A 298 -9.51 -4.55 18.96
CA TYR A 298 -8.98 -4.53 20.34
C TYR A 298 -8.42 -3.15 20.70
N CYS A 299 -8.08 -2.36 19.69
CA CYS A 299 -7.72 -0.95 19.79
C CYS A 299 -7.93 -0.27 18.44
N ILE A 300 -8.37 0.98 18.42
CA ILE A 300 -8.64 1.74 17.20
C ILE A 300 -7.83 3.03 17.08
N GLY A 301 -6.91 3.30 18.00
CA GLY A 301 -6.22 4.59 18.08
C GLY A 301 -4.70 4.53 18.19
N GLY A 302 -4.09 3.37 18.29
CA GLY A 302 -2.64 3.22 18.50
C GLY A 302 -1.79 3.63 17.29
N PRO A 303 -0.46 3.82 17.48
CA PRO A 303 0.45 4.32 16.44
C PRO A 303 0.45 3.50 15.15
N GLN A 304 0.33 2.17 15.23
CA GLN A 304 0.35 1.28 14.07
C GLN A 304 -0.97 1.25 13.27
N VAL A 305 -2.02 1.90 13.76
CA VAL A 305 -3.23 2.15 12.96
C VAL A 305 -2.92 3.14 11.81
N THR A 306 -1.97 4.05 12.05
CA THR A 306 -1.49 5.05 11.07
C THR A 306 0.05 5.06 11.03
N PRO A 307 0.71 4.00 10.52
CA PRO A 307 2.16 3.81 10.63
C PRO A 307 2.99 4.84 9.88
N HIS A 308 2.39 5.60 8.98
CA HIS A 308 3.01 6.74 8.30
C HIS A 308 3.16 7.98 9.19
N ARG A 309 2.38 8.09 10.27
CA ARG A 309 2.47 9.18 11.23
C ARG A 309 3.60 8.89 12.22
N VAL A 310 4.63 9.70 12.18
CA VAL A 310 5.80 9.55 13.06
C VAL A 310 5.69 10.34 14.35
N PHE A 311 4.82 11.36 14.36
CA PHE A 311 4.55 12.20 15.54
C PHE A 311 3.07 12.53 15.61
N GLN A 312 2.51 12.48 16.81
CA GLN A 312 1.16 12.93 17.10
C GLN A 312 1.09 13.39 18.56
N GLN A 313 0.71 14.67 18.76
CA GLN A 313 0.60 15.29 20.09
C GLN A 313 -0.59 16.24 20.15
N ILE A 314 -1.19 16.34 21.31
CA ILE A 314 -2.24 17.32 21.62
C ILE A 314 -1.53 18.56 22.17
N ILE A 315 -1.65 19.70 21.47
CA ILE A 315 -1.13 20.98 21.93
C ILE A 315 -2.32 21.79 22.45
N ALA A 316 -2.28 22.12 23.73
CA ALA A 316 -3.37 22.85 24.38
C ALA A 316 -3.60 24.23 23.73
N ALA A 317 -4.83 24.76 23.86
CA ALA A 317 -5.18 26.10 23.35
C ALA A 317 -4.24 27.16 23.94
N GLY A 318 -3.62 27.96 23.07
CA GLY A 318 -2.68 29.03 23.46
C GLY A 318 -1.32 28.55 23.97
N ALA A 319 -1.03 27.23 23.92
CA ALA A 319 0.23 26.69 24.40
C ALA A 319 1.33 26.70 23.33
N GLU A 320 2.57 26.79 23.80
CA GLU A 320 3.81 26.54 23.06
C GLU A 320 4.52 25.35 23.66
N GLU A 321 4.90 24.38 22.81
CA GLU A 321 5.61 23.17 23.24
C GLU A 321 6.85 22.90 22.37
N ARG A 322 7.85 22.23 22.97
CA ARG A 322 9.15 21.92 22.35
C ARG A 322 9.42 20.45 22.41
N PHE A 323 9.85 19.89 21.27
CA PHE A 323 10.17 18.49 21.13
C PHE A 323 11.55 18.34 20.48
N GLN A 324 12.36 17.40 20.97
CA GLN A 324 13.57 16.97 20.30
C GLN A 324 13.21 15.76 19.43
N LEU A 325 13.34 15.90 18.11
CA LEU A 325 12.91 14.89 17.16
C LEU A 325 14.10 14.36 16.35
N SER A 326 14.04 13.09 15.99
CA SER A 326 15.06 12.45 15.15
C SER A 326 14.37 11.51 14.16
N TYR A 327 14.44 11.85 12.86
CA TYR A 327 13.83 11.05 11.79
C TYR A 327 14.80 10.86 10.62
N SER A 328 14.59 9.80 9.84
CA SER A 328 15.36 9.53 8.64
C SER A 328 15.15 10.60 7.57
N PRO A 329 16.14 10.86 6.71
CA PRO A 329 15.97 11.71 5.54
C PRO A 329 14.78 11.31 4.69
N GLY A 330 14.05 12.31 4.18
CA GLY A 330 12.85 12.07 3.38
C GLY A 330 11.87 13.24 3.40
N SER A 331 10.71 13.02 2.77
CA SER A 331 9.64 14.02 2.69
C SER A 331 8.53 13.71 3.69
N TYR A 332 8.16 14.72 4.44
CA TYR A 332 7.14 14.68 5.48
C TYR A 332 6.14 15.82 5.31
N ALA A 333 5.03 15.73 6.00
CA ALA A 333 4.06 16.81 6.14
C ALA A 333 3.77 17.05 7.63
N VAL A 334 3.65 18.31 8.02
CA VAL A 334 3.16 18.71 9.35
C VAL A 334 1.75 19.24 9.19
N VAL A 335 0.80 18.59 9.87
CA VAL A 335 -0.62 18.89 9.74
C VAL A 335 -1.28 19.08 11.10
N LYS A 336 -2.27 19.93 11.17
CA LYS A 336 -3.24 19.99 12.27
C LYS A 336 -4.46 19.17 11.88
N ALA A 337 -4.89 18.24 12.71
CA ALA A 337 -6.07 17.43 12.43
C ALA A 337 -7.29 18.33 12.12
N GLY A 338 -8.02 17.98 11.04
CA GLY A 338 -9.15 18.77 10.55
C GLY A 338 -8.77 19.98 9.69
N SER A 339 -7.48 20.33 9.55
CA SER A 339 -7.03 21.36 8.60
C SER A 339 -6.96 20.81 7.17
N LYS A 340 -7.24 21.66 6.18
CA LYS A 340 -7.03 21.35 4.75
C LYS A 340 -5.59 21.61 4.30
N ASN A 341 -4.83 22.37 5.09
CA ASN A 341 -3.47 22.78 4.76
C ASN A 341 -2.45 21.90 5.50
N ALA A 342 -1.37 21.58 4.80
CA ALA A 342 -0.23 20.85 5.31
C ALA A 342 1.04 21.66 5.03
N HIS A 343 1.93 21.77 6.00
CA HIS A 343 3.28 22.29 5.78
C HIS A 343 4.17 21.16 5.29
N LEU A 344 4.93 21.38 4.22
CA LEU A 344 5.88 20.41 3.70
C LEU A 344 7.19 20.48 4.50
N LEU A 345 7.69 19.34 4.92
CA LEU A 345 8.93 19.20 5.67
C LEU A 345 9.86 18.20 4.95
N ARG A 346 10.99 18.69 4.49
CA ARG A 346 12.07 17.84 3.98
C ARG A 346 13.15 17.70 5.02
N ILE A 347 13.46 16.45 5.37
CA ILE A 347 14.58 16.11 6.23
C ILE A 347 15.74 15.70 5.32
N ASP A 348 16.89 16.36 5.47
CA ASP A 348 18.03 16.24 4.56
C ASP A 348 19.33 16.22 5.35
N ASP A 349 20.17 15.21 5.13
CA ASP A 349 21.47 15.05 5.81
C ASP A 349 22.43 16.24 5.57
N SER A 350 22.26 16.95 4.46
CA SER A 350 23.08 18.11 4.11
C SER A 350 22.63 19.41 4.80
N SER A 351 21.43 19.41 5.41
CA SER A 351 20.88 20.61 6.07
C SER A 351 21.59 20.92 7.38
N GLN A 352 21.93 22.18 7.58
CA GLN A 352 22.48 22.71 8.85
C GLN A 352 21.39 23.32 9.74
N ASN A 353 20.13 23.27 9.32
CA ASN A 353 19.02 23.78 10.11
C ASN A 353 18.53 22.72 11.10
N HIS A 354 18.75 22.96 12.38
CA HIS A 354 18.36 22.07 13.47
C HIS A 354 17.08 22.52 14.19
N ARG A 355 16.28 23.40 13.57
CA ARG A 355 15.09 23.94 14.19
C ARG A 355 13.93 24.08 13.21
N LEU A 356 12.75 23.70 13.67
CA LEU A 356 11.47 23.81 12.95
C LEU A 356 10.47 24.54 13.86
N ASP A 357 10.06 25.74 13.47
CA ASP A 357 9.08 26.54 14.18
C ASP A 357 7.78 26.58 13.37
N ILE A 358 6.67 26.13 13.96
CA ILE A 358 5.34 26.16 13.32
C ILE A 358 4.31 26.73 14.29
N ILE A 359 3.52 27.70 13.78
CA ILE A 359 2.43 28.32 14.50
C ILE A 359 1.13 27.95 13.79
N PHE A 360 0.24 27.29 14.49
CA PHE A 360 -1.11 27.02 14.00
C PHE A 360 -2.06 28.12 14.46
N ALA A 361 -2.59 28.88 13.53
CA ALA A 361 -3.56 29.94 13.74
C ALA A 361 -4.98 29.51 13.35
N ALA A 362 -5.99 30.33 13.67
CA ALA A 362 -7.39 30.06 13.31
C ALA A 362 -7.62 30.13 11.79
N GLU A 363 -6.93 31.05 11.12
CA GLU A 363 -6.99 31.25 9.66
C GLU A 363 -5.66 30.87 9.01
N ASP A 364 -5.32 29.58 9.07
CA ASP A 364 -4.10 29.08 8.44
C ASP A 364 -4.40 28.81 6.95
N THR A 365 -4.01 29.73 6.07
CA THR A 365 -4.35 29.69 4.64
C THR A 365 -3.20 29.26 3.74
N HIS A 366 -1.96 29.13 4.27
CA HIS A 366 -0.77 28.89 3.47
C HIS A 366 -0.02 27.64 3.90
N SER A 367 0.36 26.84 2.91
CA SER A 367 1.33 25.76 3.09
C SER A 367 2.74 26.33 2.97
N LEU A 368 3.60 26.06 3.94
CA LEU A 368 5.01 26.46 3.95
C LEU A 368 5.88 25.23 3.70
N GLU A 369 7.07 25.45 3.18
CA GLU A 369 8.09 24.42 2.99
C GLU A 369 9.26 24.66 3.92
N PHE A 370 9.70 23.61 4.60
CA PHE A 370 10.82 23.63 5.53
C PHE A 370 11.84 22.57 5.15
N VAL A 371 13.11 22.85 5.41
CA VAL A 371 14.20 21.88 5.29
C VAL A 371 14.98 21.88 6.59
N VAL A 372 15.12 20.70 7.21
CA VAL A 372 15.85 20.52 8.47
C VAL A 372 16.80 19.32 8.41
N SER A 373 17.76 19.29 9.34
CA SER A 373 18.62 18.12 9.55
C SER A 373 17.85 16.94 10.18
N PRO A 374 18.37 15.70 10.15
CA PRO A 374 17.74 14.53 10.76
C PRO A 374 17.44 14.66 12.25
N GLN A 375 18.22 15.46 12.97
CA GLN A 375 18.01 15.79 14.39
C GLN A 375 17.69 17.28 14.50
N PHE A 376 16.50 17.60 15.01
CA PHE A 376 16.03 18.97 15.11
C PHE A 376 15.12 19.20 16.32
N GLU A 377 15.10 20.45 16.78
CA GLU A 377 14.11 20.94 17.74
C GLU A 377 12.84 21.34 16.98
N PHE A 378 11.70 20.79 17.37
CA PHE A 378 10.40 21.18 16.87
C PHE A 378 9.69 22.06 17.91
N LEU A 379 9.52 23.35 17.58
CA LEU A 379 8.73 24.29 18.35
C LEU A 379 7.35 24.42 17.68
N VAL A 380 6.31 24.11 18.40
CA VAL A 380 4.94 24.22 17.93
C VAL A 380 4.11 25.12 18.84
N THR A 381 3.44 26.09 18.23
CA THR A 381 2.55 27.02 18.93
C THR A 381 1.13 26.83 18.42
N ASN A 382 0.20 26.57 19.33
CA ASN A 382 -1.22 26.52 19.03
C ASN A 382 -1.87 27.88 19.41
N SER A 383 -2.01 28.79 18.47
CA SER A 383 -2.66 30.10 18.67
C SER A 383 -4.18 30.06 18.51
N THR A 384 -4.79 28.87 18.45
CA THR A 384 -6.25 28.72 18.36
C THR A 384 -6.90 28.65 19.75
N SER A 385 -8.22 28.81 19.80
CA SER A 385 -9.00 28.74 21.04
C SER A 385 -9.31 27.31 21.53
N ASN A 386 -8.95 26.29 20.76
CA ASN A 386 -9.19 24.88 21.07
C ASN A 386 -7.89 24.09 21.03
N ASP A 387 -7.86 22.96 21.74
CA ASP A 387 -6.75 22.04 21.67
C ASP A 387 -6.56 21.52 20.22
N ALA A 388 -5.33 21.43 19.78
CA ALA A 388 -4.96 21.03 18.43
C ALA A 388 -4.21 19.70 18.46
N LEU A 389 -4.66 18.73 17.65
CA LEU A 389 -3.89 17.52 17.39
C LEU A 389 -2.92 17.78 16.24
N VAL A 390 -1.64 17.86 16.57
CA VAL A 390 -0.54 18.10 15.64
C VAL A 390 0.10 16.79 15.25
N ILE A 391 0.32 16.60 13.95
CA ILE A 391 0.79 15.37 13.36
C ILE A 391 1.95 15.67 12.44
N ILE A 392 3.02 14.85 12.50
CA ILE A 392 4.04 14.76 11.44
C ILE A 392 3.90 13.39 10.77
N GLU A 393 3.73 13.41 9.45
CA GLU A 393 3.52 12.17 8.69
C GLU A 393 4.43 12.09 7.47
N ARG A 394 4.85 10.86 7.11
CA ARG A 394 5.59 10.60 5.87
C ARG A 394 4.67 10.80 4.68
N THR A 395 5.10 11.59 3.69
CA THR A 395 4.31 11.83 2.47
C THR A 395 4.34 10.63 1.52
N LYS A 396 5.40 9.82 1.57
CA LYS A 396 5.52 8.60 0.77
C LYS A 396 4.36 7.67 1.05
N TRP A 397 3.70 7.19 -0.01
CA TRP A 397 2.56 6.30 0.12
C TRP A 397 2.97 4.92 0.67
N ILE A 398 2.00 4.02 0.89
CA ILE A 398 2.24 2.66 1.40
C ILE A 398 2.97 1.85 0.34
N GLU A 399 4.26 1.61 0.52
CA GLU A 399 5.10 0.88 -0.46
C GLU A 399 4.77 -0.60 -0.58
N THR A 400 4.12 -1.17 0.43
CA THR A 400 3.70 -2.58 0.45
C THR A 400 2.30 -2.80 -0.10
N ALA A 401 1.61 -1.74 -0.55
CA ALA A 401 0.31 -1.84 -1.18
C ALA A 401 0.48 -2.11 -2.69
N ALA A 402 -0.01 -3.25 -3.17
CA ALA A 402 -0.17 -3.48 -4.60
C ALA A 402 -1.42 -2.73 -5.08
N THR A 403 -1.24 -1.62 -5.78
CA THR A 403 -2.34 -0.73 -6.16
C THR A 403 -3.15 -1.29 -7.35
N ALA A 404 -4.40 -0.86 -7.49
CA ALA A 404 -5.23 -1.26 -8.62
C ALA A 404 -4.63 -0.82 -9.97
N ALA A 405 -3.92 0.31 -10.00
CA ALA A 405 -3.18 0.74 -11.18
C ALA A 405 -2.11 -0.28 -11.57
N GLU A 406 -1.29 -0.70 -10.61
CA GLU A 406 -0.24 -1.69 -10.82
C GLU A 406 -0.81 -3.07 -11.21
N VAL A 407 -1.80 -3.56 -10.48
CA VAL A 407 -2.42 -4.86 -10.76
C VAL A 407 -3.11 -4.87 -12.13
N SER A 408 -3.72 -3.77 -12.54
CA SER A 408 -4.38 -3.65 -13.85
C SER A 408 -3.40 -3.62 -15.04
N THR A 409 -2.11 -3.35 -14.81
CA THR A 409 -1.02 -3.49 -15.79
C THR A 409 -0.22 -4.79 -15.62
N PHE A 410 -0.72 -5.73 -14.82
CA PHE A 410 -0.09 -7.03 -14.63
C PHE A 410 -0.78 -8.11 -15.48
N GLN A 411 -0.05 -8.73 -16.42
CA GLN A 411 -0.62 -9.64 -17.41
C GLN A 411 -1.34 -10.83 -16.76
N THR A 412 -0.75 -11.43 -15.72
CA THR A 412 -1.36 -12.57 -15.01
C THR A 412 -2.74 -12.23 -14.44
N PHE A 413 -2.93 -11.01 -13.91
CA PHE A 413 -4.24 -10.57 -13.42
C PHE A 413 -5.26 -10.51 -14.55
N ARG A 414 -4.90 -9.94 -15.70
CA ARG A 414 -5.80 -9.86 -16.86
C ARG A 414 -6.18 -11.21 -17.42
N ASP A 415 -5.24 -12.15 -17.46
CA ASP A 415 -5.50 -13.49 -17.96
C ASP A 415 -6.41 -14.31 -17.01
N LEU A 416 -6.23 -14.19 -15.70
CA LEU A 416 -6.98 -14.96 -14.71
C LEU A 416 -8.31 -14.32 -14.32
N PHE A 417 -8.42 -12.99 -14.37
CA PHE A 417 -9.54 -12.21 -13.82
C PHE A 417 -10.12 -11.21 -14.82
N SER A 418 -10.31 -11.63 -16.08
CA SER A 418 -10.90 -10.79 -17.15
C SER A 418 -12.29 -10.21 -16.79
N HIS A 419 -13.03 -10.88 -15.87
CA HIS A 419 -14.31 -10.43 -15.35
C HIS A 419 -14.21 -9.29 -14.32
N GLN A 420 -13.03 -8.96 -13.83
CA GLN A 420 -12.79 -7.83 -12.94
C GLN A 420 -12.79 -6.52 -13.73
N VAL A 421 -13.97 -5.95 -13.90
CA VAL A 421 -14.19 -4.73 -14.69
C VAL A 421 -14.93 -3.69 -13.85
N LEU A 422 -14.81 -2.42 -14.18
CA LEU A 422 -15.60 -1.35 -13.57
C LEU A 422 -17.08 -1.44 -13.98
N ARG A 423 -17.96 -0.87 -13.17
CA ARG A 423 -19.36 -0.67 -13.55
C ARG A 423 -19.43 0.15 -14.84
N LYS A 424 -20.32 -0.20 -15.77
CA LYS A 424 -20.53 0.58 -17.00
C LYS A 424 -20.85 2.03 -16.68
N GLY A 425 -20.16 2.94 -17.34
CA GLY A 425 -20.29 4.38 -17.13
C GLY A 425 -19.40 4.95 -16.01
N ASN A 426 -18.78 4.12 -15.18
CA ASN A 426 -17.79 4.56 -14.21
C ASN A 426 -16.40 4.69 -14.85
N ALA A 427 -15.67 5.68 -14.38
CA ALA A 427 -14.28 5.89 -14.73
C ALA A 427 -13.46 6.15 -13.46
N MET A 428 -12.25 5.59 -13.40
CA MET A 428 -11.33 5.76 -12.27
C MET A 428 -9.98 6.28 -12.75
N ALA A 429 -9.44 7.30 -12.08
CA ALA A 429 -8.11 7.81 -12.39
C ALA A 429 -7.05 6.74 -12.05
N VAL A 430 -6.22 6.39 -13.04
CA VAL A 430 -5.14 5.38 -12.87
C VAL A 430 -3.80 6.04 -12.56
N GLY A 431 -3.69 7.34 -12.81
CA GLY A 431 -2.42 8.06 -12.79
C GLY A 431 -1.71 7.98 -14.14
N SER A 432 -0.39 8.19 -14.13
CA SER A 432 0.39 8.15 -15.36
C SER A 432 0.72 6.72 -15.75
N LEU A 433 0.47 6.39 -17.02
CA LEU A 433 0.81 5.13 -17.66
C LEU A 433 1.60 5.37 -18.94
N ALA A 434 2.54 4.49 -19.25
CA ALA A 434 3.10 4.39 -20.59
C ALA A 434 2.18 3.50 -21.44
N ILE A 435 1.56 4.12 -22.42
CA ILE A 435 0.67 3.44 -23.37
C ILE A 435 1.46 3.20 -24.65
N LEU A 436 1.45 1.96 -25.08
CA LEU A 436 2.08 1.47 -26.28
C LEU A 436 1.01 1.06 -27.28
N PHE A 437 1.15 1.51 -28.51
CA PHE A 437 0.48 0.93 -29.67
C PHE A 437 1.51 0.38 -30.65
N THR A 438 1.20 -0.76 -31.24
CA THR A 438 1.98 -1.32 -32.33
C THR A 438 1.10 -1.52 -33.57
N ASP A 439 1.73 -1.64 -34.72
CA ASP A 439 1.12 -1.99 -35.99
C ASP A 439 2.14 -2.75 -36.88
N LEU A 440 1.65 -3.55 -37.81
CA LEU A 440 2.49 -4.30 -38.72
C LEU A 440 2.54 -3.64 -40.12
N LYS A 441 3.70 -3.09 -40.46
CA LYS A 441 3.90 -2.61 -41.83
C LYS A 441 3.94 -3.79 -42.81
N GLY A 442 3.10 -3.73 -43.85
CA GLY A 442 3.08 -4.76 -44.89
C GLY A 442 2.05 -5.87 -44.70
N SER A 443 1.25 -5.83 -43.63
CA SER A 443 0.22 -6.85 -43.34
C SER A 443 -0.75 -7.07 -44.52
N THR A 444 -1.26 -6.00 -45.14
CA THR A 444 -2.17 -6.11 -46.30
C THR A 444 -1.51 -6.82 -47.50
N SER A 445 -0.23 -6.57 -47.73
CA SER A 445 0.51 -7.28 -48.80
C SER A 445 0.76 -8.74 -48.44
N LEU A 446 1.03 -9.04 -47.16
CA LEU A 446 1.18 -10.40 -46.69
C LEU A 446 -0.10 -11.23 -46.96
N TYR A 447 -1.27 -10.72 -46.57
CA TYR A 447 -2.55 -11.40 -46.82
C TYR A 447 -2.78 -11.73 -48.29
N ARG A 448 -2.33 -10.83 -49.20
CA ARG A 448 -2.43 -11.07 -50.65
C ARG A 448 -1.44 -12.11 -51.17
N ASN A 449 -0.22 -12.16 -50.57
CA ASN A 449 0.87 -13.00 -51.06
C ASN A 449 0.76 -14.44 -50.58
N VAL A 450 0.37 -14.66 -49.29
CA VAL A 450 0.37 -16.00 -48.68
C VAL A 450 -1.01 -16.55 -48.40
N GLY A 451 -2.07 -15.75 -48.60
CA GLY A 451 -3.46 -16.08 -48.31
C GLY A 451 -3.85 -15.86 -46.86
N ASP A 452 -5.16 -15.67 -46.62
CA ASP A 452 -5.71 -15.20 -45.32
C ASP A 452 -5.37 -16.13 -44.14
N ALA A 453 -5.48 -17.44 -44.32
CA ALA A 453 -5.24 -18.40 -43.24
C ALA A 453 -3.78 -18.42 -42.75
N THR A 454 -2.85 -18.40 -43.70
CA THR A 454 -1.40 -18.41 -43.41
C THR A 454 -0.98 -17.07 -42.79
N ALA A 455 -1.45 -15.95 -43.35
CA ALA A 455 -1.18 -14.61 -42.83
C ALA A 455 -1.72 -14.44 -41.42
N PHE A 456 -2.93 -14.94 -41.15
CA PHE A 456 -3.50 -14.95 -39.81
C PHE A 456 -2.66 -15.77 -38.81
N GLY A 457 -2.12 -16.91 -39.22
CA GLY A 457 -1.19 -17.69 -38.41
C GLY A 457 0.02 -16.85 -37.96
N TYR A 458 0.66 -16.14 -38.88
CA TYR A 458 1.81 -15.26 -38.58
C TYR A 458 1.44 -14.11 -37.64
N VAL A 459 0.24 -13.55 -37.75
CA VAL A 459 -0.26 -12.49 -36.83
C VAL A 459 -0.49 -13.06 -35.44
N VAL A 460 -1.02 -14.28 -35.30
CA VAL A 460 -1.19 -14.95 -34.00
C VAL A 460 0.17 -15.20 -33.33
N ASP A 461 1.13 -15.77 -34.07
CA ASP A 461 2.47 -16.03 -33.55
C ASP A 461 3.16 -14.71 -33.10
N HIS A 462 2.97 -13.64 -33.88
CA HIS A 462 3.44 -12.31 -33.52
C HIS A 462 2.83 -11.81 -32.19
N PHE A 463 1.52 -11.98 -32.00
CA PHE A 463 0.85 -11.59 -30.75
C PHE A 463 1.35 -12.36 -29.54
N GLU A 464 1.62 -13.66 -29.67
CA GLU A 464 2.17 -14.47 -28.57
C GLU A 464 3.56 -13.99 -28.17
N ILE A 465 4.44 -13.68 -29.14
CA ILE A 465 5.76 -13.11 -28.86
C ILE A 465 5.63 -11.77 -28.14
N LEU A 466 4.81 -10.86 -28.66
CA LEU A 466 4.62 -9.55 -28.04
C LEU A 466 4.04 -9.66 -26.63
N LYS A 467 3.02 -10.51 -26.42
CA LYS A 467 2.41 -10.73 -25.12
C LYS A 467 3.44 -11.21 -24.09
N GLN A 468 4.28 -12.16 -24.48
CA GLN A 468 5.32 -12.70 -23.59
C GLN A 468 6.36 -11.63 -23.25
N ILE A 469 6.87 -10.87 -24.21
CA ILE A 469 7.89 -9.83 -23.98
C ILE A 469 7.29 -8.69 -23.14
N VAL A 470 6.08 -8.23 -23.45
CA VAL A 470 5.37 -7.21 -22.68
C VAL A 470 5.21 -7.67 -21.23
N SER A 471 4.77 -8.91 -21.00
CA SER A 471 4.62 -9.49 -19.66
C SER A 471 5.95 -9.61 -18.91
N ASN A 472 7.03 -10.01 -19.58
CA ASN A 472 8.37 -10.12 -18.99
C ASN A 472 8.98 -8.76 -18.62
N ASN A 473 8.52 -7.68 -19.25
CA ASN A 473 8.93 -6.30 -19.00
C ASN A 473 7.84 -5.52 -18.22
N ASP A 474 7.10 -6.18 -17.33
CA ASP A 474 6.18 -5.53 -16.38
C ASP A 474 5.01 -4.77 -17.01
N GLY A 475 4.62 -5.15 -18.21
CA GLY A 475 3.46 -4.62 -18.90
C GLY A 475 2.33 -5.63 -19.06
N ALA A 476 1.22 -5.16 -19.56
CA ALA A 476 0.10 -6.00 -19.96
C ALA A 476 -0.41 -5.63 -21.34
N LEU A 477 -0.71 -6.65 -22.15
CA LEU A 477 -1.46 -6.51 -23.37
C LEU A 477 -2.92 -6.24 -23.00
N ILE A 478 -3.44 -5.10 -23.42
CA ILE A 478 -4.79 -4.63 -23.08
C ILE A 478 -5.80 -5.16 -24.07
N LYS A 479 -5.51 -5.04 -25.36
CA LYS A 479 -6.36 -5.51 -26.46
C LYS A 479 -5.57 -5.62 -27.76
N THR A 480 -6.13 -6.41 -28.68
CA THR A 480 -5.70 -6.45 -30.09
C THR A 480 -6.66 -5.64 -30.94
N ILE A 481 -6.17 -5.00 -32.01
CA ILE A 481 -6.93 -4.16 -32.94
C ILE A 481 -6.47 -4.50 -34.35
N GLY A 482 -7.14 -5.47 -34.99
CA GLY A 482 -6.64 -6.04 -36.25
C GLY A 482 -5.32 -6.78 -36.05
N ASP A 483 -4.26 -6.32 -36.67
CA ASP A 483 -2.87 -6.78 -36.52
C ASP A 483 -2.02 -5.93 -35.55
N ALA A 484 -2.66 -4.95 -34.89
CA ALA A 484 -2.08 -4.07 -33.89
C ALA A 484 -2.37 -4.56 -32.47
N ILE A 485 -1.53 -4.17 -31.51
CA ILE A 485 -1.83 -4.31 -30.08
C ILE A 485 -1.83 -2.96 -29.37
N MET A 486 -2.59 -2.88 -28.30
CA MET A 486 -2.43 -1.88 -27.25
C MET A 486 -1.90 -2.55 -25.99
N ALA A 487 -0.81 -2.03 -25.43
CA ALA A 487 -0.26 -2.45 -24.14
C ALA A 487 -0.07 -1.27 -23.20
N ALA A 488 -0.02 -1.55 -21.90
CA ALA A 488 0.17 -0.54 -20.87
C ALA A 488 1.24 -0.97 -19.86
N PHE A 489 2.01 0.02 -19.38
CA PHE A 489 3.09 -0.16 -18.41
C PHE A 489 3.02 0.97 -17.37
N LEU A 490 3.53 0.70 -16.17
CA LEU A 490 3.69 1.75 -15.16
C LEU A 490 4.86 2.69 -15.50
N LYS A 491 5.91 2.16 -16.11
CA LYS A 491 7.14 2.89 -16.41
C LYS A 491 7.38 2.96 -17.91
N PRO A 492 7.73 4.14 -18.45
CA PRO A 492 8.01 4.29 -19.88
C PRO A 492 9.27 3.53 -20.32
N LYS A 493 10.26 3.34 -19.44
CA LYS A 493 11.43 2.51 -19.69
C LYS A 493 11.06 1.07 -20.06
N ASP A 494 10.13 0.46 -19.32
CA ASP A 494 9.75 -0.93 -19.52
C ASP A 494 9.01 -1.11 -20.85
N ALA A 495 8.20 -0.11 -21.24
CA ALA A 495 7.56 -0.08 -22.55
C ALA A 495 8.60 0.01 -23.70
N LEU A 496 9.61 0.87 -23.58
CA LEU A 496 10.67 0.99 -24.57
C LEU A 496 11.49 -0.29 -24.65
N LYS A 497 11.91 -0.84 -23.51
CA LYS A 497 12.68 -2.08 -23.43
C LYS A 497 11.94 -3.23 -24.10
N SER A 498 10.64 -3.40 -23.80
CA SER A 498 9.85 -4.45 -24.42
C SER A 498 9.79 -4.33 -25.94
N MET A 499 9.76 -3.12 -26.50
CA MET A 499 9.74 -2.93 -27.94
C MET A 499 11.10 -3.16 -28.60
N VAL A 500 12.20 -2.77 -27.96
CA VAL A 500 13.55 -3.09 -28.46
C VAL A 500 13.75 -4.61 -28.52
N GLU A 501 13.40 -5.33 -27.44
CA GLU A 501 13.46 -6.79 -27.39
C GLU A 501 12.54 -7.44 -28.44
N SER A 502 11.33 -6.90 -28.63
CA SER A 502 10.38 -7.40 -29.63
C SER A 502 10.91 -7.27 -31.05
N VAL A 503 11.51 -6.13 -31.40
CA VAL A 503 12.10 -5.94 -32.74
C VAL A 503 13.24 -6.92 -32.98
N ILE A 504 14.09 -7.16 -31.98
CA ILE A 504 15.20 -8.11 -32.06
C ILE A 504 14.66 -9.55 -32.22
N GLN A 505 13.78 -9.97 -31.34
CA GLN A 505 13.24 -11.35 -31.32
C GLN A 505 12.44 -11.66 -32.58
N LEU A 506 11.66 -10.71 -33.12
CA LEU A 506 10.93 -10.90 -34.39
C LEU A 506 11.84 -11.04 -35.59
N ARG A 507 13.02 -10.39 -35.60
CA ARG A 507 14.05 -10.59 -36.66
C ARG A 507 14.64 -11.98 -36.57
N GLU A 508 14.92 -12.48 -35.37
CA GLU A 508 15.57 -13.78 -35.12
C GLU A 508 14.62 -14.95 -35.36
N SER A 509 13.32 -14.79 -35.09
CA SER A 509 12.33 -15.87 -35.20
C SER A 509 12.06 -16.37 -36.59
N GLY A 510 12.46 -15.62 -37.61
CA GLY A 510 12.24 -16.00 -39.04
C GLY A 510 10.76 -16.05 -39.45
N ILE A 511 9.83 -15.73 -38.57
CA ILE A 511 8.37 -15.76 -38.80
C ILE A 511 8.00 -14.85 -39.97
N ASN A 512 8.82 -13.88 -40.27
CA ASN A 512 8.49 -12.78 -41.18
C ASN A 512 9.33 -12.73 -42.44
N SER A 513 9.91 -13.76 -43.00
CA SER A 513 10.63 -13.71 -44.30
C SER A 513 11.11 -12.30 -44.78
N GLY A 514 11.26 -11.33 -43.83
CA GLY A 514 11.65 -9.93 -44.07
C GLY A 514 10.54 -8.97 -44.51
N GLU A 515 9.31 -9.43 -44.70
CA GLU A 515 8.19 -8.60 -45.19
C GLU A 515 7.43 -7.84 -44.13
N LEU A 516 7.25 -8.41 -42.93
CA LEU A 516 6.56 -7.75 -41.82
C LEU A 516 7.53 -6.98 -40.92
N ARG A 517 7.26 -5.71 -40.69
CA ARG A 517 8.06 -4.85 -39.82
C ARG A 517 7.19 -4.22 -38.75
N LEU A 518 7.58 -4.43 -37.51
CA LEU A 518 6.89 -3.84 -36.35
C LEU A 518 7.05 -2.32 -36.34
N LYS A 519 5.94 -1.60 -36.23
CA LYS A 519 5.90 -0.18 -35.90
C LYS A 519 5.45 -0.07 -34.47
N ALA A 520 5.97 0.88 -33.71
CA ALA A 520 5.57 1.12 -32.34
C ALA A 520 5.51 2.62 -32.02
N GLY A 521 4.54 3.01 -31.20
CA GLY A 521 4.42 4.35 -30.64
C GLY A 521 4.19 4.28 -29.12
N ILE A 522 4.97 5.06 -28.34
CA ILE A 522 4.90 5.08 -26.87
C ILE A 522 4.68 6.51 -26.41
N HIS A 523 3.65 6.70 -25.59
CA HIS A 523 3.41 7.96 -24.90
C HIS A 523 3.16 7.71 -23.40
N TYR A 524 3.63 8.63 -22.55
CA TYR A 524 3.48 8.56 -21.10
C TYR A 524 2.67 9.75 -20.59
N GLY A 525 1.59 9.49 -19.86
CA GLY A 525 0.72 10.51 -19.30
C GLY A 525 -0.46 9.95 -18.52
N TYR A 526 -1.32 10.81 -18.03
CA TYR A 526 -2.50 10.44 -17.25
C TYR A 526 -3.52 9.66 -18.08
N ALA A 527 -4.05 8.60 -17.48
CA ALA A 527 -5.11 7.79 -18.05
C ALA A 527 -6.21 7.51 -17.02
N ILE A 528 -7.39 7.16 -17.51
CA ILE A 528 -8.50 6.64 -16.71
C ILE A 528 -8.79 5.20 -17.10
N ALA A 529 -9.13 4.39 -16.10
CA ALA A 529 -9.67 3.04 -16.32
C ALA A 529 -11.18 3.14 -16.55
N VAL A 530 -11.68 2.37 -17.51
CA VAL A 530 -13.10 2.31 -17.89
C VAL A 530 -13.49 0.86 -18.18
N ASN A 531 -14.79 0.59 -18.19
CA ASN A 531 -15.34 -0.65 -18.73
C ASN A 531 -15.70 -0.44 -20.20
N LEU A 532 -14.97 -1.07 -21.10
CA LEU A 532 -15.30 -1.06 -22.53
C LEU A 532 -15.49 -2.52 -23.01
N ASN A 533 -16.68 -2.81 -23.53
CA ASN A 533 -17.04 -4.16 -24.03
C ASN A 533 -16.81 -5.29 -22.99
N ASN A 534 -17.12 -5.02 -21.71
CA ASN A 534 -16.89 -5.91 -20.56
C ASN A 534 -15.41 -6.26 -20.33
N ASN A 535 -14.51 -5.38 -20.73
CA ASN A 535 -13.07 -5.47 -20.41
C ASN A 535 -12.62 -4.21 -19.67
N LEU A 536 -11.66 -4.36 -18.78
CA LEU A 536 -10.98 -3.24 -18.16
C LEU A 536 -10.03 -2.62 -19.19
N ASP A 537 -10.34 -1.43 -19.65
CA ASP A 537 -9.62 -0.69 -20.68
C ASP A 537 -9.17 0.67 -20.17
N TYR A 538 -8.28 1.33 -20.90
CA TYR A 538 -7.83 2.67 -20.59
C TYR A 538 -8.34 3.67 -21.62
N PHE A 539 -8.59 4.90 -21.16
CA PHE A 539 -9.11 5.99 -21.97
C PHE A 539 -8.47 7.32 -21.58
N GLY A 540 -8.46 8.27 -22.53
CA GLY A 540 -7.96 9.63 -22.29
C GLY A 540 -7.06 10.12 -23.42
N THR A 541 -6.61 11.37 -23.29
CA THR A 541 -5.71 12.04 -24.25
C THR A 541 -4.42 11.26 -24.46
N THR A 542 -3.88 10.66 -23.38
CA THR A 542 -2.69 9.81 -23.40
C THR A 542 -2.85 8.62 -24.36
N VAL A 543 -3.98 7.93 -24.29
CA VAL A 543 -4.29 6.79 -25.16
C VAL A 543 -4.42 7.24 -26.62
N ASN A 544 -5.12 8.37 -26.84
CA ASN A 544 -5.34 8.92 -28.17
C ASN A 544 -4.02 9.37 -28.83
N LEU A 545 -3.11 9.96 -28.04
CA LEU A 545 -1.80 10.41 -28.54
C LEU A 545 -0.92 9.19 -28.88
N ALA A 546 -0.80 8.22 -27.95
CA ALA A 546 -0.04 6.99 -28.17
C ALA A 546 -0.46 6.27 -29.47
N ALA A 547 -1.78 6.14 -29.70
CA ALA A 547 -2.36 5.49 -30.89
C ALA A 547 -2.01 6.19 -32.22
N ARG A 548 -1.48 7.41 -32.18
CA ARG A 548 -1.13 8.17 -33.40
C ARG A 548 0.37 8.23 -33.63
N LEU A 549 1.17 7.83 -32.64
CA LEU A 549 2.63 7.89 -32.77
C LEU A 549 3.16 6.84 -33.75
N GLU A 550 2.58 5.65 -33.77
CA GLU A 550 3.05 4.55 -34.59
C GLU A 550 3.08 4.88 -36.10
N GLN A 551 2.18 5.78 -36.57
CA GLN A 551 2.14 6.22 -37.98
C GLN A 551 3.41 6.93 -38.46
N PHE A 552 4.20 7.51 -37.53
CA PHE A 552 5.50 8.14 -37.85
C PHE A 552 6.64 7.12 -37.97
N SER A 553 6.41 5.85 -37.65
CA SER A 553 7.35 4.77 -37.84
C SER A 553 7.36 4.29 -39.29
N ARG A 554 8.56 4.10 -39.85
CA ARG A 554 8.78 3.55 -41.18
C ARG A 554 8.89 2.02 -41.21
N GLY A 555 8.79 1.39 -40.02
CA GLY A 555 8.92 -0.04 -39.77
C GLY A 555 10.26 -0.39 -39.12
N ALA A 556 10.21 -1.25 -38.10
CA ALA A 556 11.31 -1.57 -37.17
C ALA A 556 11.83 -0.34 -36.41
N GLU A 557 10.96 0.62 -36.17
CA GLU A 557 11.24 1.85 -35.44
C GLU A 557 10.22 2.07 -34.35
N ILE A 558 10.67 2.62 -33.22
CA ILE A 558 9.85 2.95 -32.06
C ILE A 558 9.78 4.48 -31.97
N ILE A 559 8.57 5.02 -31.95
CA ILE A 559 8.35 6.47 -31.84
C ILE A 559 8.03 6.80 -30.39
N LEU A 560 8.85 7.66 -29.79
CA LEU A 560 8.68 8.15 -28.43
C LEU A 560 8.16 9.59 -28.44
N SER A 561 7.20 9.89 -27.58
CA SER A 561 6.88 11.29 -27.26
C SER A 561 7.99 11.92 -26.42
N GLU A 562 8.02 13.24 -26.35
CA GLU A 562 8.99 13.97 -25.55
C GLU A 562 8.95 13.58 -24.07
N THR A 563 7.74 13.38 -23.49
CA THR A 563 7.56 12.92 -22.09
C THR A 563 8.20 11.55 -21.83
N VAL A 564 8.22 10.65 -22.80
CA VAL A 564 8.92 9.36 -22.69
C VAL A 564 10.43 9.55 -22.84
N PHE A 565 10.87 10.31 -23.83
CA PHE A 565 12.30 10.48 -24.13
C PHE A 565 13.06 11.22 -23.02
N THR A 566 12.42 12.21 -22.38
CA THR A 566 13.01 13.00 -21.28
C THR A 566 12.93 12.31 -19.91
N ASP A 567 12.26 11.16 -19.81
CA ASP A 567 12.24 10.37 -18.58
C ASP A 567 13.65 9.90 -18.21
N ASN A 568 14.00 10.02 -16.93
CA ASN A 568 15.35 9.71 -16.44
C ASN A 568 15.74 8.24 -16.65
N GLU A 569 14.82 7.29 -16.37
CA GLU A 569 15.09 5.86 -16.54
C GLU A 569 15.21 5.51 -18.04
N VAL A 570 14.41 6.13 -18.91
CA VAL A 570 14.51 5.98 -20.38
C VAL A 570 15.83 6.52 -20.88
N SER A 571 16.24 7.71 -20.43
CA SER A 571 17.51 8.34 -20.85
C SER A 571 18.73 7.49 -20.44
N LEU A 572 18.71 6.86 -19.26
CA LEU A 572 19.74 5.93 -18.82
C LEU A 572 19.76 4.66 -19.69
N TYR A 573 18.59 4.07 -19.91
CA TYR A 573 18.47 2.87 -20.74
C TYR A 573 18.95 3.11 -22.19
N LEU A 574 18.59 4.23 -22.81
CA LEU A 574 19.05 4.58 -24.15
C LEU A 574 20.58 4.71 -24.24
N LYS A 575 21.24 5.17 -23.17
CA LYS A 575 22.71 5.18 -23.09
C LYS A 575 23.30 3.77 -22.99
N GLU A 576 22.65 2.89 -22.22
CA GLU A 576 23.09 1.48 -22.09
C GLU A 576 23.05 0.74 -23.43
N ILE A 577 22.07 1.06 -24.29
CA ILE A 577 21.88 0.41 -25.59
C ILE A 577 22.32 1.26 -26.79
N GLU A 578 23.15 2.29 -26.59
CA GLU A 578 23.53 3.24 -27.66
C GLU A 578 24.14 2.58 -28.88
N SER A 579 24.83 1.44 -28.71
CA SER A 579 25.38 0.64 -29.81
C SER A 579 24.34 -0.14 -30.64
N LEU A 580 23.13 -0.31 -30.08
CA LEU A 580 22.04 -1.09 -30.68
C LEU A 580 20.97 -0.22 -31.34
N VAL A 581 21.02 1.09 -31.12
CA VAL A 581 19.96 2.00 -31.59
C VAL A 581 20.49 3.27 -32.20
N LYS A 582 19.74 3.81 -33.18
CA LYS A 582 19.98 5.15 -33.72
C LYS A 582 18.76 6.02 -33.45
N ILE A 583 18.99 7.23 -32.92
CA ILE A 583 17.92 8.15 -32.53
C ILE A 583 17.87 9.33 -33.48
N GLU A 584 16.66 9.69 -33.93
CA GLU A 584 16.39 10.84 -34.78
C GLU A 584 15.24 11.67 -34.13
N ARG A 585 15.44 12.96 -33.96
CA ARG A 585 14.38 13.88 -33.53
C ARG A 585 13.53 14.30 -34.72
N ILE A 586 12.23 14.33 -34.54
CA ILE A 586 11.21 14.73 -35.50
C ILE A 586 10.35 15.82 -34.87
N GLU A 587 10.01 16.85 -35.63
CA GLU A 587 8.99 17.80 -35.29
C GLU A 587 7.79 17.62 -36.22
N SER A 588 6.61 17.45 -35.67
CA SER A 588 5.41 17.21 -36.48
C SER A 588 4.13 17.59 -35.72
N ALA A 589 3.13 18.05 -36.46
CA ALA A 589 1.77 18.13 -35.99
C ALA A 589 1.13 16.74 -35.96
N ILE A 590 0.28 16.48 -34.97
CA ILE A 590 -0.44 15.21 -34.83
C ILE A 590 -1.91 15.47 -35.10
N LYS A 591 -2.51 14.70 -35.99
CA LYS A 591 -3.93 14.85 -36.38
C LYS A 591 -4.86 14.80 -35.14
N GLY A 592 -5.68 15.84 -34.97
CA GLY A 592 -6.58 16.00 -33.82
C GLY A 592 -5.97 16.69 -32.62
N PHE A 593 -4.72 17.19 -32.80
CA PHE A 593 -4.01 18.09 -31.90
C PHE A 593 -3.46 19.26 -32.73
N ASP A 594 -4.31 19.81 -33.58
CA ASP A 594 -3.94 20.65 -34.74
C ASP A 594 -3.30 22.00 -34.41
N GLU A 595 -3.31 22.40 -33.14
CA GLU A 595 -2.70 23.64 -32.65
C GLU A 595 -1.32 23.43 -31.99
N GLU A 596 -0.84 22.18 -31.90
CA GLU A 596 0.40 21.84 -31.21
C GLU A 596 1.41 21.14 -32.12
N ASN A 597 2.66 21.64 -32.14
CA ASN A 597 3.80 20.94 -32.69
C ASN A 597 4.42 20.04 -31.62
N PHE A 598 4.58 18.77 -31.93
CA PHE A 598 5.16 17.77 -31.03
C PHE A 598 6.60 17.46 -31.41
N TYR A 599 7.47 17.39 -30.41
CA TYR A 599 8.78 16.78 -30.56
C TYR A 599 8.68 15.29 -30.32
N LEU A 600 9.01 14.52 -31.33
CA LEU A 600 9.01 13.07 -31.33
C LEU A 600 10.42 12.54 -31.55
N TYR A 601 10.70 11.37 -31.03
CA TYR A 601 12.00 10.73 -31.15
C TYR A 601 11.83 9.36 -31.75
N ARG A 602 12.44 9.16 -32.92
CA ARG A 602 12.45 7.89 -33.62
C ARG A 602 13.67 7.10 -33.18
N VAL A 603 13.44 5.94 -32.58
CA VAL A 603 14.46 4.97 -32.16
C VAL A 603 14.47 3.83 -33.17
N LEU A 604 15.49 3.78 -33.99
CA LEU A 604 15.74 2.70 -34.95
C LEU A 604 16.60 1.65 -34.24
N VAL A 605 16.13 0.41 -34.18
CA VAL A 605 16.89 -0.74 -33.66
C VAL A 605 17.75 -1.29 -34.80
N LEU A 606 19.09 -1.35 -34.61
CA LEU A 606 20.09 -1.69 -35.61
C LEU A 606 20.16 -3.19 -35.92
#